data_7acaa5a8af0837d892282c8e6a627f8d
#
_entry.id   7acaa5a8af0837d892282c8e6a627f8d
#
_cell.length_a   1.000
_cell.length_b   1.000
_cell.length_c   1.000
_cell.angle_alpha   90.00
_cell.angle_beta   90.00
_cell.angle_gamma   90.00
#
_symmetry.space_group_name_H-M   'P 1'
#
loop_
_entity.id
_entity.type
_entity.pdbx_description
1 polymer ?
#
loop_
_entity_poly.entity_id
_entity_poly.type
_entity_poly.pdbx_seq_one_letter_code
_entity_poly.pdbx_strand_id
1 'polypeptide(L)'
;MRIQIKTILTISTISALSSCNNAVPNFDKVNAFQYLVEQCEFGPRNPGSNGYKQCLEYLQKTLSGFADTMLLQPFVLDDLVSEKSYDLTNIIARFKVNDPQQLLIGAHWDTRPWADEDPDPEKRNDPIIGANDGASGVAVILELARILNASPPPIGITLVLFDGEDMGRSGIPKSYAQGSLAFAKDLPIKKPDEAIILDMIGDAELHIPIERNSYRQNRQLVKKLCSLAKVLRLDAFESRIAYTIYDDHVPLWVEAKIPAIDIIDFNYPNSYSNYWHTTQDLPENCSAESLGQVGTLLVHYIYGR
;
A
#
# COMPACT_ATOMS: atom_id res chain seq x y z
N MET A 1 -53.76 -29.66 60.18
CA MET A 1 -53.23 -29.96 58.91
C MET A 1 -52.66 -28.65 58.36
N ARG A 2 -51.33 -28.40 58.42
CA ARG A 2 -50.66 -27.17 57.97
C ARG A 2 -50.09 -27.44 56.61
N ILE A 3 -50.58 -26.70 55.60
CA ILE A 3 -50.08 -26.74 54.22
C ILE A 3 -48.86 -25.81 54.13
N GLN A 4 -47.70 -26.35 53.84
CA GLN A 4 -46.51 -25.55 53.50
C GLN A 4 -46.49 -25.25 52.00
N ILE A 5 -46.57 -23.97 51.64
CA ILE A 5 -46.38 -23.50 50.25
C ILE A 5 -44.89 -23.29 50.03
N LYS A 6 -44.29 -24.11 49.14
CA LYS A 6 -42.93 -23.88 48.65
C LYS A 6 -42.95 -22.88 47.48
N THR A 7 -42.42 -21.69 47.75
CA THR A 7 -42.20 -20.68 46.69
C THR A 7 -40.97 -21.07 45.88
N ILE A 8 -41.12 -21.38 44.61
CA ILE A 8 -40.04 -21.62 43.65
C ILE A 8 -39.62 -20.27 43.07
N LEU A 9 -38.42 -19.83 43.40
CA LEU A 9 -37.80 -18.62 42.86
C LEU A 9 -37.11 -19.00 41.54
N THR A 10 -37.69 -18.60 40.40
CA THR A 10 -37.09 -18.78 39.07
C THR A 10 -36.16 -17.62 38.84
N ILE A 11 -34.86 -17.87 38.87
CA ILE A 11 -33.83 -16.89 38.49
C ILE A 11 -33.70 -16.91 36.96
N SER A 12 -34.25 -15.93 36.28
CA SER A 12 -34.02 -15.70 34.86
C SER A 12 -32.67 -15.04 34.68
N THR A 13 -31.67 -15.77 34.23
CA THR A 13 -30.39 -15.21 33.77
C THR A 13 -30.60 -14.53 32.43
N ILE A 14 -30.64 -13.20 32.42
CA ILE A 14 -30.58 -12.41 31.21
C ILE A 14 -29.12 -12.42 30.74
N SER A 15 -28.82 -13.25 29.76
CA SER A 15 -27.57 -13.16 29.00
C SER A 15 -27.59 -11.87 28.18
N ALA A 16 -26.90 -10.85 28.66
CA ALA A 16 -26.61 -9.66 27.86
C ALA A 16 -25.66 -10.09 26.73
N LEU A 17 -26.22 -10.27 25.53
CA LEU A 17 -25.43 -10.33 24.30
C LEU A 17 -24.83 -8.94 24.11
N SER A 18 -23.59 -8.76 24.56
CA SER A 18 -22.78 -7.59 24.23
C SER A 18 -22.48 -7.67 22.73
N SER A 19 -23.32 -7.02 21.92
CA SER A 19 -23.00 -6.73 20.53
C SER A 19 -21.82 -5.76 20.57
N CYS A 20 -20.60 -6.27 20.47
CA CYS A 20 -19.45 -5.45 20.17
C CYS A 20 -19.66 -4.90 18.75
N ASN A 21 -20.34 -3.76 18.63
CA ASN A 21 -20.19 -2.89 17.46
C ASN A 21 -18.75 -2.38 17.51
N ASN A 22 -17.82 -3.14 16.92
CA ASN A 22 -16.48 -2.64 16.70
C ASN A 22 -16.61 -1.48 15.70
N ALA A 23 -16.54 -0.26 16.21
CA ALA A 23 -16.49 0.93 15.34
C ALA A 23 -15.29 0.80 14.40
N VAL A 24 -15.47 1.18 13.15
CA VAL A 24 -14.36 1.23 12.19
C VAL A 24 -13.28 2.16 12.74
N PRO A 25 -12.03 1.72 12.86
CA PRO A 25 -10.95 2.59 13.34
C PRO A 25 -10.77 3.83 12.48
N ASN A 26 -10.29 4.91 13.07
CA ASN A 26 -9.91 6.11 12.32
C ASN A 26 -8.51 5.94 11.74
N PHE A 27 -8.32 6.40 10.51
CA PHE A 27 -7.00 6.55 9.90
C PHE A 27 -6.39 7.89 10.33
N ASP A 28 -5.20 7.87 10.90
CA ASP A 28 -4.48 9.09 11.30
C ASP A 28 -3.60 9.59 10.14
N LYS A 29 -4.16 10.50 9.36
CA LYS A 29 -3.49 11.10 8.20
C LYS A 29 -2.25 11.91 8.56
N VAL A 30 -2.20 12.50 9.78
CA VAL A 30 -1.04 13.28 10.24
C VAL A 30 0.10 12.33 10.56
N ASN A 31 -0.18 11.21 11.23
CA ASN A 31 0.82 10.18 11.50
C ASN A 31 1.30 9.51 10.20
N ALA A 32 0.41 9.26 9.24
CA ALA A 32 0.81 8.77 7.92
C ALA A 32 1.74 9.74 7.19
N PHE A 33 1.44 11.03 7.21
CA PHE A 33 2.31 12.04 6.60
C PHE A 33 3.67 12.14 7.30
N GLN A 34 3.71 11.93 8.62
CA GLN A 34 4.97 11.84 9.36
C GLN A 34 5.82 10.65 8.88
N TYR A 35 5.23 9.48 8.65
CA TYR A 35 5.91 8.33 8.05
C TYR A 35 6.44 8.61 6.64
N LEU A 36 5.75 9.43 5.83
CA LEU A 36 6.25 9.87 4.52
C LEU A 36 7.51 10.72 4.69
N VAL A 37 7.46 11.74 5.57
CA VAL A 37 8.59 12.65 5.82
C VAL A 37 9.80 11.88 6.34
N GLU A 38 9.62 10.97 7.31
CA GLU A 38 10.70 10.15 7.88
C GLU A 38 11.44 9.31 6.82
N GLN A 39 10.71 8.77 5.83
CA GLN A 39 11.32 8.06 4.70
C GLN A 39 12.16 9.00 3.83
N CYS A 40 11.67 10.20 3.56
CA CYS A 40 12.36 11.19 2.75
C CYS A 40 13.63 11.76 3.43
N GLU A 41 13.65 11.79 4.76
CA GLU A 41 14.83 12.24 5.54
C GLU A 41 16.06 11.34 5.37
N PHE A 42 15.87 10.06 4.97
CA PHE A 42 16.99 9.18 4.59
C PHE A 42 17.64 9.57 3.27
N GLY A 43 17.02 10.47 2.50
CA GLY A 43 17.40 10.79 1.13
C GLY A 43 16.89 9.75 0.12
N PRO A 44 17.46 9.74 -1.09
CA PRO A 44 17.08 8.77 -2.13
C PRO A 44 17.25 7.33 -1.67
N ARG A 45 16.21 6.53 -1.86
CA ARG A 45 16.14 5.12 -1.46
C ARG A 45 16.41 4.16 -2.62
N ASN A 46 17.12 4.65 -3.62
CA ASN A 46 17.50 3.81 -4.76
C ASN A 46 18.48 2.70 -4.34
N PRO A 47 18.38 1.51 -4.93
CA PRO A 47 19.22 0.36 -4.60
C PRO A 47 20.72 0.69 -4.56
N GLY A 48 21.37 0.28 -3.48
CA GLY A 48 22.81 0.50 -3.22
C GLY A 48 23.16 1.83 -2.54
N SER A 49 22.22 2.78 -2.39
CA SER A 49 22.43 4.05 -1.69
C SER A 49 22.50 3.87 -0.16
N ASN A 50 22.96 4.90 0.57
CA ASN A 50 22.89 4.92 2.02
C ASN A 50 21.44 5.06 2.51
N GLY A 51 20.64 5.90 1.82
CA GLY A 51 19.22 6.07 2.12
C GLY A 51 18.45 4.74 2.02
N TYR A 52 18.73 3.94 1.00
CA TYR A 52 18.19 2.60 0.86
C TYR A 52 18.44 1.71 2.10
N LYS A 53 19.70 1.62 2.55
CA LYS A 53 20.05 0.78 3.71
C LYS A 53 19.37 1.23 4.99
N GLN A 54 19.39 2.54 5.26
CA GLN A 54 18.78 3.12 6.45
C GLN A 54 17.25 2.97 6.44
N CYS A 55 16.62 3.20 5.29
CA CYS A 55 15.17 3.03 5.14
C CYS A 55 14.77 1.56 5.27
N LEU A 56 15.49 0.62 4.68
CA LEU A 56 15.24 -0.82 4.85
C LEU A 56 15.23 -1.22 6.33
N GLU A 57 16.23 -0.79 7.11
CA GLU A 57 16.29 -1.06 8.55
C GLU A 57 15.13 -0.42 9.31
N TYR A 58 14.79 0.82 8.98
CA TYR A 58 13.65 1.56 9.56
C TYR A 58 12.33 0.85 9.29
N LEU A 59 12.05 0.47 8.05
CA LEU A 59 10.82 -0.21 7.64
C LEU A 59 10.68 -1.58 8.31
N GLN A 60 11.76 -2.37 8.35
CA GLN A 60 11.79 -3.65 9.04
C GLN A 60 11.49 -3.49 10.52
N LYS A 61 12.14 -2.55 11.20
CA LYS A 61 11.94 -2.28 12.63
C LYS A 61 10.51 -1.84 12.91
N THR A 62 9.97 -0.93 12.10
CA THR A 62 8.62 -0.38 12.29
C THR A 62 7.56 -1.45 12.10
N LEU A 63 7.61 -2.20 11.00
CA LEU A 63 6.63 -3.25 10.70
C LEU A 63 6.73 -4.43 11.67
N SER A 64 7.94 -4.82 12.11
CA SER A 64 8.11 -5.89 13.11
C SER A 64 7.51 -5.52 14.47
N GLY A 65 7.39 -4.23 14.77
CA GLY A 65 6.73 -3.74 15.99
C GLY A 65 5.21 -3.87 15.97
N PHE A 66 4.61 -4.04 14.79
CA PHE A 66 3.15 -4.09 14.62
C PHE A 66 2.63 -5.46 14.19
N ALA A 67 3.34 -6.17 13.31
CA ALA A 67 2.86 -7.38 12.65
C ALA A 67 2.90 -8.63 13.55
N ASP A 68 1.94 -9.54 13.34
CA ASP A 68 1.98 -10.88 13.97
C ASP A 68 3.17 -11.69 13.46
N THR A 69 3.52 -11.52 12.18
CA THR A 69 4.65 -12.19 11.53
C THR A 69 5.23 -11.29 10.45
N MET A 70 6.54 -11.22 10.38
CA MET A 70 7.26 -10.53 9.31
C MET A 70 8.18 -11.51 8.58
N LEU A 71 8.25 -11.38 7.25
CA LEU A 71 9.13 -12.13 6.36
C LEU A 71 9.92 -11.14 5.50
N LEU A 72 11.14 -11.51 5.17
CA LEU A 72 11.95 -10.84 4.16
C LEU A 72 12.07 -11.78 2.97
N GLN A 73 11.93 -11.24 1.77
CA GLN A 73 12.15 -11.98 0.54
C GLN A 73 13.28 -11.31 -0.24
N PRO A 74 14.54 -11.76 -0.05
CA PRO A 74 15.65 -11.27 -0.83
C PRO A 74 15.59 -11.82 -2.26
N PHE A 75 16.02 -11.00 -3.22
CA PHE A 75 16.19 -11.41 -4.62
C PHE A 75 17.27 -10.56 -5.28
N VAL A 76 17.74 -11.00 -6.45
CA VAL A 76 18.75 -10.27 -7.23
C VAL A 76 18.10 -9.70 -8.48
N LEU A 77 18.35 -8.42 -8.73
CA LEU A 77 18.02 -7.76 -9.98
C LEU A 77 19.30 -7.56 -10.81
N ASP A 78 19.36 -8.19 -11.97
CA ASP A 78 20.40 -7.94 -12.96
C ASP A 78 19.93 -6.83 -13.90
N ASP A 79 20.47 -5.62 -13.75
CA ASP A 79 20.21 -4.52 -14.69
C ASP A 79 21.06 -4.71 -15.94
N LEU A 80 20.43 -5.21 -16.97
CA LEU A 80 21.09 -5.51 -18.26
C LEU A 80 21.62 -4.26 -18.99
N VAL A 81 21.22 -3.06 -18.60
CA VAL A 81 21.68 -1.81 -19.21
C VAL A 81 22.94 -1.29 -18.54
N SER A 82 22.99 -1.32 -17.21
CA SER A 82 24.18 -0.90 -16.45
C SER A 82 25.18 -2.03 -16.22
N GLU A 83 24.82 -3.27 -16.56
CA GLU A 83 25.60 -4.50 -16.30
C GLU A 83 25.92 -4.70 -14.80
N LYS A 84 25.03 -4.22 -13.92
CA LYS A 84 25.15 -4.33 -12.46
C LYS A 84 24.07 -5.24 -11.90
N SER A 85 24.43 -5.97 -10.86
CA SER A 85 23.48 -6.72 -10.04
C SER A 85 23.23 -5.99 -8.74
N TYR A 86 21.95 -5.98 -8.31
CA TYR A 86 21.51 -5.36 -7.07
C TYR A 86 20.84 -6.41 -6.19
N ASP A 87 21.25 -6.45 -4.91
CA ASP A 87 20.58 -7.24 -3.89
C ASP A 87 19.39 -6.43 -3.38
N LEU A 88 18.19 -6.93 -3.62
CA LEU A 88 16.91 -6.28 -3.29
C LEU A 88 16.13 -7.10 -2.27
N THR A 89 15.20 -6.47 -1.56
CA THR A 89 14.45 -7.14 -0.49
C THR A 89 13.01 -6.65 -0.39
N ASN A 90 12.04 -7.51 -0.71
CA ASN A 90 10.65 -7.27 -0.34
C ASN A 90 10.44 -7.49 1.17
N ILE A 91 9.64 -6.63 1.81
CA ILE A 91 9.26 -6.74 3.22
C ILE A 91 7.79 -7.13 3.31
N ILE A 92 7.48 -8.18 4.08
CA ILE A 92 6.13 -8.76 4.15
C ILE A 92 5.69 -8.80 5.61
N ALA A 93 4.72 -7.98 5.97
CA ALA A 93 4.12 -7.94 7.30
C ALA A 93 2.72 -8.56 7.27
N ARG A 94 2.42 -9.46 8.19
CA ARG A 94 1.19 -10.25 8.15
C ARG A 94 0.43 -10.17 9.45
N PHE A 95 -0.89 -10.09 9.33
CA PHE A 95 -1.85 -10.04 10.43
C PHE A 95 -2.89 -11.14 10.23
N LYS A 96 -3.26 -11.83 11.31
CA LYS A 96 -4.26 -12.91 11.32
C LYS A 96 -3.99 -13.95 10.22
N VAL A 97 -2.76 -14.46 10.20
CA VAL A 97 -2.19 -15.30 9.12
C VAL A 97 -2.99 -16.58 8.80
N ASN A 98 -3.74 -17.11 9.78
CA ASN A 98 -4.51 -18.36 9.65
C ASN A 98 -5.95 -18.15 9.17
N ASP A 99 -6.37 -16.90 8.92
CA ASP A 99 -7.71 -16.64 8.39
C ASP A 99 -7.84 -17.21 6.97
N PRO A 100 -8.96 -17.85 6.62
CA PRO A 100 -9.17 -18.39 5.28
C PRO A 100 -9.23 -17.31 4.20
N GLN A 101 -9.72 -16.11 4.53
CA GLN A 101 -9.76 -14.95 3.64
C GLN A 101 -8.50 -14.10 3.82
N GLN A 102 -7.83 -13.78 2.72
CA GLN A 102 -6.57 -13.03 2.74
C GLN A 102 -6.62 -11.87 1.74
N LEU A 103 -6.39 -10.65 2.23
CA LEU A 103 -6.20 -9.44 1.43
C LEU A 103 -4.73 -9.04 1.45
N LEU A 104 -4.15 -8.76 0.28
CA LEU A 104 -2.85 -8.12 0.17
C LEU A 104 -3.02 -6.63 -0.09
N ILE A 105 -2.24 -5.80 0.60
CA ILE A 105 -2.08 -4.37 0.29
C ILE A 105 -0.59 -4.14 0.11
N GLY A 106 -0.18 -3.59 -1.02
CA GLY A 106 1.22 -3.39 -1.37
C GLY A 106 1.53 -1.98 -1.83
N ALA A 107 2.79 -1.59 -1.71
CA ALA A 107 3.39 -0.40 -2.30
C ALA A 107 4.88 -0.66 -2.52
N HIS A 108 5.52 0.04 -3.45
CA HIS A 108 6.97 -0.01 -3.54
C HIS A 108 7.62 0.96 -2.53
N TRP A 109 8.86 0.64 -2.10
CA TRP A 109 9.57 1.45 -1.12
C TRP A 109 10.89 2.03 -1.62
N ASP A 110 11.41 1.48 -2.72
CA ASP A 110 12.56 2.04 -3.42
C ASP A 110 12.22 3.35 -4.13
N THR A 111 13.22 4.04 -4.62
CA THR A 111 13.06 5.24 -5.44
C THR A 111 13.94 5.18 -6.67
N ARG A 112 13.56 5.93 -7.66
CA ARG A 112 14.26 6.02 -8.94
C ARG A 112 15.68 6.54 -8.77
N PRO A 113 16.68 5.87 -9.37
CA PRO A 113 18.09 6.29 -9.27
C PRO A 113 18.46 7.44 -10.21
N TRP A 114 17.55 7.93 -11.02
CA TRP A 114 17.74 9.04 -11.95
C TRP A 114 16.45 9.81 -12.21
N ALA A 115 16.52 11.14 -12.26
CA ALA A 115 15.39 12.03 -12.54
C ALA A 115 15.22 12.24 -14.06
N ASP A 116 14.98 11.15 -14.82
CA ASP A 116 15.01 11.16 -16.29
C ASP A 116 13.93 12.02 -16.95
N GLU A 117 12.87 12.38 -16.21
CA GLU A 117 11.84 13.31 -16.66
C GLU A 117 12.06 14.75 -16.16
N ASP A 118 13.18 15.04 -15.45
CA ASP A 118 13.47 16.39 -14.97
C ASP A 118 13.60 17.37 -16.15
N PRO A 119 12.92 18.53 -16.08
CA PRO A 119 13.02 19.55 -17.11
C PRO A 119 14.44 20.12 -17.27
N ASP A 120 15.24 20.09 -16.19
CA ASP A 120 16.65 20.47 -16.20
C ASP A 120 17.52 19.27 -16.60
N PRO A 121 18.13 19.27 -17.79
CA PRO A 121 18.95 18.14 -18.25
C PRO A 121 20.17 17.85 -17.35
N GLU A 122 20.64 18.81 -16.57
CA GLU A 122 21.79 18.62 -15.67
C GLU A 122 21.42 17.76 -14.47
N LYS A 123 20.11 17.72 -14.09
CA LYS A 123 19.59 16.96 -12.99
C LYS A 123 19.16 15.53 -13.35
N ARG A 124 19.06 15.21 -14.64
CA ARG A 124 18.48 13.92 -15.10
C ARG A 124 19.22 12.67 -14.65
N ASN A 125 20.43 12.81 -14.16
CA ASN A 125 21.20 11.72 -13.58
C ASN A 125 21.18 11.70 -12.04
N ASP A 126 20.51 12.67 -11.41
CA ASP A 126 20.38 12.71 -9.95
C ASP A 126 19.30 11.74 -9.49
N PRO A 127 19.51 11.04 -8.35
CA PRO A 127 18.46 10.22 -7.77
C PRO A 127 17.36 11.10 -7.17
N ILE A 128 16.12 10.63 -7.19
CA ILE A 128 14.97 11.36 -6.64
C ILE A 128 14.71 11.03 -5.16
N ILE A 129 14.07 11.96 -4.45
CA ILE A 129 13.61 11.72 -3.07
C ILE A 129 12.41 10.76 -3.06
N GLY A 130 11.53 10.82 -4.04
CA GLY A 130 10.41 9.89 -4.15
C GLY A 130 9.41 10.04 -3.02
N ALA A 131 8.94 11.26 -2.76
CA ALA A 131 7.98 11.51 -1.68
C ALA A 131 6.59 11.00 -2.02
N ASN A 132 6.15 11.24 -3.25
CA ASN A 132 4.91 10.66 -3.77
C ASN A 132 5.17 9.27 -4.35
N ASP A 133 6.22 9.16 -5.14
CA ASP A 133 6.65 7.96 -5.86
C ASP A 133 7.56 7.10 -4.96
N GLY A 134 6.90 6.18 -4.28
CA GLY A 134 7.27 5.21 -3.29
C GLY A 134 6.84 5.56 -1.87
N ALA A 135 7.25 6.71 -1.29
CA ALA A 135 7.01 6.94 0.13
C ALA A 135 5.54 7.13 0.50
N SER A 136 4.69 7.64 -0.40
CA SER A 136 3.28 7.88 -0.10
C SER A 136 2.49 6.59 0.16
N GLY A 137 2.66 5.58 -0.68
CA GLY A 137 2.02 4.27 -0.52
C GLY A 137 2.51 3.56 0.74
N VAL A 138 3.83 3.58 0.98
CA VAL A 138 4.45 3.02 2.19
C VAL A 138 3.93 3.70 3.46
N ALA A 139 3.77 5.03 3.46
CA ALA A 139 3.26 5.78 4.60
C ALA A 139 1.85 5.34 5.01
N VAL A 140 0.97 5.12 4.05
CA VAL A 140 -0.37 4.58 4.30
C VAL A 140 -0.28 3.15 4.84
N ILE A 141 0.60 2.31 4.32
CA ILE A 141 0.82 0.93 4.80
C ILE A 141 1.32 0.91 6.25
N LEU A 142 2.25 1.79 6.64
CA LEU A 142 2.75 1.85 8.02
C LEU A 142 1.65 2.26 9.00
N GLU A 143 0.81 3.23 8.64
CA GLU A 143 -0.32 3.62 9.47
C GLU A 143 -1.39 2.51 9.54
N LEU A 144 -1.67 1.81 8.44
CA LEU A 144 -2.52 0.62 8.45
C LEU A 144 -1.96 -0.45 9.38
N ALA A 145 -0.64 -0.72 9.35
CA ALA A 145 -0.01 -1.69 10.23
C ALA A 145 -0.21 -1.34 11.71
N ARG A 146 -0.06 -0.06 12.08
CA ARG A 146 -0.34 0.44 13.44
C ARG A 146 -1.81 0.21 13.84
N ILE A 147 -2.75 0.49 12.93
CA ILE A 147 -4.18 0.28 13.17
C ILE A 147 -4.49 -1.21 13.34
N LEU A 148 -3.97 -2.07 12.46
CA LEU A 148 -4.20 -3.52 12.49
C LEU A 148 -3.66 -4.17 13.77
N ASN A 149 -2.54 -3.66 14.32
CA ASN A 149 -2.00 -4.08 15.60
C ASN A 149 -2.91 -3.66 16.77
N ALA A 150 -3.40 -2.43 16.77
CA ALA A 150 -4.26 -1.89 17.84
C ALA A 150 -5.69 -2.46 17.79
N SER A 151 -6.18 -2.80 16.61
CA SER A 151 -7.53 -3.29 16.35
C SER A 151 -7.46 -4.47 15.39
N PRO A 152 -7.47 -5.71 15.88
CA PRO A 152 -7.33 -6.89 15.02
C PRO A 152 -8.34 -6.91 13.87
N PRO A 153 -7.89 -7.17 12.62
CA PRO A 153 -8.77 -7.14 11.45
C PRO A 153 -9.74 -8.33 11.42
N PRO A 154 -10.91 -8.19 10.73
CA PRO A 154 -11.87 -9.30 10.60
C PRO A 154 -11.36 -10.45 9.74
N ILE A 155 -10.43 -10.19 8.81
CA ILE A 155 -9.79 -11.15 7.88
C ILE A 155 -8.27 -11.11 8.00
N GLY A 156 -7.58 -12.03 7.35
CA GLY A 156 -6.12 -11.98 7.22
C GLY A 156 -5.69 -10.84 6.31
N ILE A 157 -4.69 -10.06 6.76
CA ILE A 157 -4.10 -8.97 5.99
C ILE A 157 -2.61 -9.25 5.81
N THR A 158 -2.15 -9.11 4.58
CA THR A 158 -0.72 -9.10 4.25
C THR A 158 -0.37 -7.74 3.66
N LEU A 159 0.54 -7.03 4.32
CA LEU A 159 1.13 -5.79 3.83
C LEU A 159 2.47 -6.10 3.20
N VAL A 160 2.70 -5.66 1.98
CA VAL A 160 3.95 -5.92 1.25
C VAL A 160 4.57 -4.61 0.81
N LEU A 161 5.84 -4.42 1.14
CA LEU A 161 6.66 -3.36 0.57
C LEU A 161 7.55 -3.98 -0.50
N PHE A 162 7.26 -3.69 -1.75
CA PHE A 162 8.00 -4.18 -2.91
C PHE A 162 9.26 -3.35 -3.14
N ASP A 163 10.31 -4.00 -3.62
CA ASP A 163 11.61 -3.38 -3.89
C ASP A 163 11.93 -3.42 -5.38
N GLY A 164 12.61 -2.38 -5.88
CA GLY A 164 13.06 -2.32 -7.27
C GLY A 164 11.91 -2.16 -8.28
N GLU A 165 10.79 -1.57 -7.86
CA GLU A 165 9.73 -1.16 -8.80
C GLU A 165 10.29 -0.15 -9.77
N ASP A 166 10.94 0.90 -9.26
CA ASP A 166 11.32 2.11 -9.98
C ASP A 166 12.74 2.03 -10.60
N MET A 167 13.31 0.82 -10.66
CA MET A 167 14.54 0.54 -11.41
C MET A 167 14.31 0.39 -12.93
N GLY A 168 13.05 0.54 -13.36
CA GLY A 168 12.64 0.35 -14.74
C GLY A 168 13.26 1.33 -15.72
N ARG A 169 13.29 0.95 -17.01
CA ARG A 169 13.79 1.77 -18.10
C ARG A 169 12.66 2.06 -19.10
N SER A 170 12.42 3.33 -19.38
CA SER A 170 11.44 3.73 -20.40
C SER A 170 11.71 3.01 -21.72
N GLY A 171 10.67 2.45 -22.33
CA GLY A 171 10.77 1.70 -23.57
C GLY A 171 11.29 0.26 -23.46
N ILE A 172 11.70 -0.21 -22.27
CA ILE A 172 12.08 -1.61 -22.03
C ILE A 172 10.91 -2.32 -21.34
N PRO A 173 10.21 -3.24 -22.04
CA PRO A 173 9.07 -3.94 -21.46
C PRO A 173 9.44 -4.71 -20.18
N LYS A 174 8.59 -4.64 -19.16
CA LYS A 174 8.74 -5.38 -17.91
C LYS A 174 10.02 -5.10 -17.12
N SER A 175 10.64 -3.95 -17.30
CA SER A 175 11.80 -3.54 -16.52
C SER A 175 11.42 -2.91 -15.17
N TYR A 176 10.18 -2.46 -15.03
CA TYR A 176 9.57 -1.99 -13.77
C TYR A 176 9.02 -3.14 -12.94
N ALA A 177 8.60 -2.88 -11.71
CA ALA A 177 7.87 -3.81 -10.85
C ALA A 177 8.62 -5.12 -10.54
N GLN A 178 9.93 -5.06 -10.32
CA GLN A 178 10.77 -6.25 -10.16
C GLN A 178 10.51 -6.99 -8.85
N GLY A 179 10.20 -6.26 -7.77
CA GLY A 179 9.87 -6.84 -6.47
C GLY A 179 8.58 -7.64 -6.49
N SER A 180 7.52 -7.08 -7.06
CA SER A 180 6.26 -7.82 -7.21
C SER A 180 6.37 -8.98 -8.21
N LEU A 181 7.23 -8.86 -9.21
CA LEU A 181 7.54 -9.97 -10.12
C LEU A 181 8.24 -11.11 -9.39
N ALA A 182 9.23 -10.81 -8.56
CA ALA A 182 9.92 -11.81 -7.73
C ALA A 182 8.94 -12.45 -6.74
N PHE A 183 8.14 -11.64 -6.06
CA PHE A 183 7.09 -12.11 -5.15
C PHE A 183 6.07 -13.02 -5.84
N ALA A 184 5.60 -12.65 -7.03
CA ALA A 184 4.57 -13.40 -7.75
C ALA A 184 5.10 -14.73 -8.31
N LYS A 185 6.39 -14.80 -8.68
CA LYS A 185 7.01 -16.04 -9.17
C LYS A 185 7.32 -17.06 -8.07
N ASP A 186 7.64 -16.58 -6.88
CA ASP A 186 7.96 -17.42 -5.72
C ASP A 186 7.23 -16.90 -4.49
N LEU A 187 5.91 -17.18 -4.40
CA LEU A 187 5.05 -16.71 -3.33
C LEU A 187 5.54 -17.25 -1.98
N PRO A 188 6.05 -16.39 -1.07
CA PRO A 188 6.51 -16.82 0.26
C PRO A 188 5.37 -17.06 1.25
N ILE A 189 4.13 -16.86 0.81
CA ILE A 189 2.90 -16.95 1.61
C ILE A 189 1.83 -17.72 0.86
N LYS A 190 0.76 -18.10 1.57
CA LYS A 190 -0.45 -18.57 0.90
C LYS A 190 -1.00 -17.47 -0.01
N LYS A 191 -1.38 -17.85 -1.23
CA LYS A 191 -1.94 -16.93 -2.23
C LYS A 191 -3.11 -16.12 -1.65
N PRO A 192 -3.06 -14.77 -1.68
CA PRO A 192 -4.18 -13.91 -1.31
C PRO A 192 -5.35 -14.04 -2.29
N ASP A 193 -6.56 -13.74 -1.80
CA ASP A 193 -7.78 -13.75 -2.62
C ASP A 193 -7.82 -12.55 -3.58
N GLU A 194 -7.30 -11.41 -3.14
CA GLU A 194 -7.22 -10.16 -3.92
C GLU A 194 -6.06 -9.28 -3.41
N ALA A 195 -5.65 -8.33 -4.23
CA ALA A 195 -4.61 -7.37 -3.88
C ALA A 195 -5.00 -5.94 -4.26
N ILE A 196 -4.52 -4.98 -3.46
CA ILE A 196 -4.62 -3.53 -3.71
C ILE A 196 -3.21 -2.97 -3.65
N ILE A 197 -2.75 -2.37 -4.73
CA ILE A 197 -1.48 -1.66 -4.81
C ILE A 197 -1.73 -0.17 -4.62
N LEU A 198 -0.80 0.50 -3.98
CA LEU A 198 -0.82 1.94 -3.70
C LEU A 198 0.42 2.56 -4.31
N ASP A 199 0.22 3.40 -5.29
CA ASP A 199 1.31 4.13 -5.93
C ASP A 199 0.92 5.59 -6.15
N MET A 200 1.85 6.52 -5.88
CA MET A 200 1.69 7.95 -6.12
C MET A 200 0.39 8.54 -5.55
N ILE A 201 0.07 8.24 -4.28
CA ILE A 201 -1.19 8.61 -3.61
C ILE A 201 -1.07 9.79 -2.64
N GLY A 202 0.08 10.46 -2.65
CA GLY A 202 0.39 11.56 -1.75
C GLY A 202 0.20 12.96 -2.36
N ASP A 203 0.00 13.09 -3.67
CA ASP A 203 -0.13 14.37 -4.36
C ASP A 203 -1.06 15.33 -3.62
N ALA A 204 -0.63 16.58 -3.44
CA ALA A 204 -1.46 17.63 -2.80
C ALA A 204 -2.75 17.93 -3.60
N GLU A 205 -2.75 17.70 -4.92
CA GLU A 205 -3.88 17.83 -5.82
C GLU A 205 -4.45 16.44 -6.24
N LEU A 206 -4.53 15.49 -5.33
CA LEU A 206 -4.83 14.08 -5.59
C LEU A 206 -6.09 13.83 -6.43
N HIS A 207 -5.92 13.10 -7.56
CA HIS A 207 -6.97 12.65 -8.47
C HIS A 207 -6.77 11.18 -8.85
N ILE A 208 -7.60 10.29 -8.31
CA ILE A 208 -7.49 8.84 -8.53
C ILE A 208 -8.58 8.36 -9.50
N PRO A 209 -8.32 8.32 -10.80
CA PRO A 209 -9.20 7.66 -11.75
C PRO A 209 -9.05 6.14 -11.69
N ILE A 210 -9.93 5.43 -12.37
CA ILE A 210 -9.83 3.97 -12.49
C ILE A 210 -8.72 3.61 -13.49
N GLU A 211 -7.69 2.91 -13.03
CA GLU A 211 -6.66 2.32 -13.88
C GLU A 211 -7.25 1.17 -14.72
N ARG A 212 -6.88 1.07 -15.99
CA ARG A 212 -7.54 0.19 -16.96
C ARG A 212 -7.24 -1.30 -16.76
N ASN A 213 -6.00 -1.66 -16.38
CA ASN A 213 -5.66 -3.06 -16.10
C ASN A 213 -6.38 -3.54 -14.83
N SER A 214 -6.43 -2.71 -13.79
CA SER A 214 -7.20 -2.93 -12.57
C SER A 214 -8.67 -3.24 -12.86
N TYR A 215 -9.29 -2.43 -13.74
CA TYR A 215 -10.68 -2.66 -14.15
C TYR A 215 -10.89 -3.97 -14.91
N ARG A 216 -9.89 -4.42 -15.68
CA ARG A 216 -9.92 -5.70 -16.40
C ARG A 216 -9.68 -6.89 -15.49
N GLN A 217 -8.75 -6.75 -14.53
CA GLN A 217 -8.30 -7.81 -13.66
C GLN A 217 -9.28 -8.08 -12.51
N ASN A 218 -9.77 -7.02 -11.86
CA ASN A 218 -10.71 -7.15 -10.73
C ASN A 218 -11.79 -6.06 -10.75
N ARG A 219 -12.67 -6.12 -11.74
CA ARG A 219 -13.78 -5.16 -11.88
C ARG A 219 -14.69 -5.09 -10.66
N GLN A 220 -14.87 -6.20 -9.93
CA GLN A 220 -15.74 -6.24 -8.76
C GLN A 220 -15.14 -5.42 -7.62
N LEU A 221 -13.84 -5.56 -7.35
CA LEU A 221 -13.11 -4.81 -6.34
C LEU A 221 -13.11 -3.32 -6.68
N VAL A 222 -12.78 -2.95 -7.94
CA VAL A 222 -12.82 -1.55 -8.40
C VAL A 222 -14.18 -0.93 -8.12
N LYS A 223 -15.28 -1.59 -8.53
CA LYS A 223 -16.64 -1.06 -8.30
C LYS A 223 -16.97 -0.94 -6.81
N LYS A 224 -16.53 -1.90 -5.99
CA LYS A 224 -16.77 -1.89 -4.55
C LYS A 224 -16.06 -0.70 -3.90
N LEU A 225 -14.78 -0.47 -4.24
CA LEU A 225 -14.01 0.67 -3.71
C LEU A 225 -14.57 2.03 -4.19
N CYS A 226 -14.88 2.18 -5.48
CA CYS A 226 -15.52 3.40 -5.99
C CYS A 226 -16.87 3.70 -5.30
N SER A 227 -17.66 2.67 -5.04
CA SER A 227 -18.93 2.84 -4.33
C SER A 227 -18.71 3.24 -2.88
N LEU A 228 -17.73 2.63 -2.22
CA LEU A 228 -17.35 2.95 -0.85
C LEU A 228 -16.80 4.37 -0.74
N ALA A 229 -15.88 4.78 -1.63
CA ALA A 229 -15.36 6.13 -1.70
C ALA A 229 -16.48 7.19 -1.83
N LYS A 230 -17.47 6.91 -2.69
CA LYS A 230 -18.64 7.79 -2.82
C LYS A 230 -19.46 7.89 -1.54
N VAL A 231 -19.69 6.78 -0.83
CA VAL A 231 -20.42 6.76 0.45
C VAL A 231 -19.67 7.56 1.51
N LEU A 232 -18.34 7.43 1.54
CA LEU A 232 -17.45 8.13 2.46
C LEU A 232 -17.17 9.58 2.06
N ARG A 233 -17.61 10.01 0.87
CA ARG A 233 -17.35 11.35 0.31
C ARG A 233 -15.85 11.66 0.16
N LEU A 234 -15.11 10.69 -0.37
CA LEU A 234 -13.70 10.82 -0.68
C LEU A 234 -13.57 11.37 -2.11
N ASP A 235 -13.38 12.66 -2.21
CA ASP A 235 -13.52 13.40 -3.48
C ASP A 235 -12.38 13.15 -4.47
N ALA A 236 -11.22 12.62 -4.01
CA ALA A 236 -10.12 12.23 -4.89
C ALA A 236 -10.46 11.07 -5.83
N PHE A 237 -11.44 10.20 -5.47
CA PHE A 237 -11.77 9.01 -6.25
C PHE A 237 -12.75 9.30 -7.38
N GLU A 238 -12.31 9.10 -8.61
CA GLU A 238 -13.12 9.32 -9.81
C GLU A 238 -13.73 8.01 -10.36
N SER A 239 -14.85 8.14 -11.08
CA SER A 239 -15.49 6.98 -11.73
C SER A 239 -15.10 6.80 -13.20
N ARG A 240 -14.23 7.66 -13.75
CA ARG A 240 -13.74 7.53 -15.12
C ARG A 240 -12.57 6.57 -15.20
N ILE A 241 -12.49 5.82 -16.31
CA ILE A 241 -11.33 4.98 -16.60
C ILE A 241 -10.30 5.86 -17.33
N ALA A 242 -9.10 5.95 -16.76
CA ALA A 242 -7.95 6.59 -17.36
C ALA A 242 -6.76 5.63 -17.32
N TYR A 243 -5.65 6.01 -17.86
CA TYR A 243 -4.36 5.33 -17.87
C TYR A 243 -4.41 3.82 -18.17
N THR A 244 -3.30 3.29 -18.56
CA THR A 244 -2.98 1.88 -18.62
C THR A 244 -1.54 1.78 -18.18
N ILE A 245 -1.33 1.45 -16.92
CA ILE A 245 -0.02 1.47 -16.27
C ILE A 245 0.49 0.05 -16.13
N TYR A 246 1.78 -0.15 -16.26
CA TYR A 246 2.48 -1.37 -15.85
C TYR A 246 3.14 -1.09 -14.53
N ASP A 247 2.56 -1.60 -13.47
CA ASP A 247 2.99 -1.46 -12.10
C ASP A 247 2.82 -2.77 -11.35
N ASP A 248 3.13 -2.84 -10.05
CA ASP A 248 3.17 -4.01 -9.18
C ASP A 248 1.91 -4.89 -9.23
N HIS A 249 0.75 -4.32 -9.51
CA HIS A 249 -0.49 -5.09 -9.69
C HIS A 249 -0.46 -6.01 -10.92
N VAL A 250 0.34 -5.70 -11.95
CA VAL A 250 0.38 -6.49 -13.19
C VAL A 250 1.13 -7.81 -12.99
N PRO A 251 2.36 -7.88 -12.43
CA PRO A 251 3.01 -9.13 -12.11
C PRO A 251 2.20 -10.02 -11.18
N LEU A 252 1.54 -9.46 -10.16
CA LEU A 252 0.68 -10.23 -9.25
C LEU A 252 -0.43 -10.97 -10.01
N TRP A 253 -1.05 -10.32 -10.98
CA TRP A 253 -2.05 -10.96 -11.82
C TRP A 253 -1.47 -11.91 -12.84
N VAL A 254 -0.43 -11.50 -13.56
CA VAL A 254 0.09 -12.28 -14.69
C VAL A 254 0.78 -13.55 -14.22
N GLU A 255 1.59 -13.50 -13.18
CA GLU A 255 2.39 -14.62 -12.70
C GLU A 255 1.64 -15.44 -11.63
N ALA A 256 1.20 -14.80 -10.55
CA ALA A 256 0.57 -15.48 -9.42
C ALA A 256 -0.95 -15.68 -9.57
N LYS A 257 -1.60 -15.07 -10.59
CA LYS A 257 -3.06 -15.07 -10.75
C LYS A 257 -3.79 -14.53 -9.51
N ILE A 258 -3.22 -13.53 -8.86
CA ILE A 258 -3.86 -12.78 -7.78
C ILE A 258 -4.66 -11.65 -8.44
N PRO A 259 -5.99 -11.58 -8.27
CA PRO A 259 -6.78 -10.45 -8.79
C PRO A 259 -6.33 -9.16 -8.09
N ALA A 260 -5.56 -8.33 -8.77
CA ALA A 260 -4.93 -7.14 -8.23
C ALA A 260 -5.48 -5.87 -8.89
N ILE A 261 -5.52 -4.78 -8.13
CA ILE A 261 -5.81 -3.44 -8.63
C ILE A 261 -4.75 -2.47 -8.12
N ASP A 262 -4.65 -1.35 -8.82
CA ASP A 262 -3.78 -0.25 -8.51
C ASP A 262 -4.61 0.99 -8.19
N ILE A 263 -4.30 1.66 -7.09
CA ILE A 263 -4.81 2.97 -6.68
C ILE A 263 -3.68 3.94 -6.92
N ILE A 264 -3.76 4.67 -8.04
CA ILE A 264 -2.67 5.52 -8.52
C ILE A 264 -3.20 6.85 -9.05
N ASP A 265 -2.48 7.93 -8.73
CA ASP A 265 -2.59 9.21 -9.44
C ASP A 265 -1.36 9.43 -10.32
N PHE A 266 -1.50 9.14 -11.60
CA PHE A 266 -0.41 9.30 -12.57
C PHE A 266 -0.34 10.72 -13.19
N ASN A 267 -1.10 11.69 -12.68
CA ASN A 267 -1.14 13.06 -13.17
C ASN A 267 -0.53 14.05 -12.16
N TYR A 268 0.68 13.81 -11.73
CA TYR A 268 1.38 14.45 -10.62
C TYR A 268 2.22 15.66 -11.05
N PRO A 269 1.92 16.87 -10.59
CA PRO A 269 0.73 17.26 -9.81
C PRO A 269 -0.49 17.52 -10.70
N ASN A 270 -0.33 17.75 -12.00
CA ASN A 270 -1.43 18.05 -12.92
C ASN A 270 -0.96 17.99 -14.39
N SER A 271 -1.89 18.20 -15.33
CA SER A 271 -1.62 18.11 -16.79
C SER A 271 -0.65 19.17 -17.36
N TYR A 272 -0.26 20.17 -16.57
CA TYR A 272 0.61 21.27 -17.01
C TYR A 272 2.02 21.19 -16.45
N SER A 273 2.23 20.45 -15.38
CA SER A 273 3.51 20.24 -14.71
C SER A 273 3.71 18.77 -14.45
N ASN A 274 4.95 18.32 -14.47
CA ASN A 274 5.31 16.95 -14.13
C ASN A 274 6.34 16.94 -13.01
N TYR A 275 6.03 16.25 -11.91
CA TYR A 275 6.96 15.98 -10.82
C TYR A 275 7.38 14.50 -10.79
N TRP A 276 6.63 13.63 -11.49
CA TRP A 276 6.98 12.23 -11.63
C TRP A 276 8.34 12.06 -12.29
N HIS A 277 9.23 11.28 -11.66
CA HIS A 277 10.61 11.05 -12.09
C HIS A 277 11.46 12.34 -12.22
N THR A 278 11.18 13.32 -11.36
CA THR A 278 11.95 14.57 -11.30
C THR A 278 12.48 14.84 -9.90
N THR A 279 13.42 15.76 -9.77
CA THR A 279 13.91 16.24 -8.47
C THR A 279 12.87 17.06 -7.70
N GLN A 280 11.67 17.26 -8.25
CA GLN A 280 10.54 17.94 -7.61
C GLN A 280 9.62 16.97 -6.84
N ASP A 281 9.86 15.67 -6.87
CA ASP A 281 9.11 14.72 -6.05
C ASP A 281 9.55 14.80 -4.58
N LEU A 282 9.00 15.80 -3.88
CA LEU A 282 9.38 16.23 -2.54
C LEU A 282 8.18 16.26 -1.60
N PRO A 283 8.39 16.14 -0.26
CA PRO A 283 7.30 16.14 0.72
C PRO A 283 6.39 17.37 0.67
N GLU A 284 6.90 18.55 0.29
CA GLU A 284 6.11 19.77 0.16
C GLU A 284 5.06 19.73 -0.96
N ASN A 285 5.20 18.81 -1.89
CA ASN A 285 4.24 18.55 -2.97
C ASN A 285 3.23 17.46 -2.63
N CYS A 286 3.32 16.89 -1.42
CA CYS A 286 2.41 15.89 -0.88
C CYS A 286 1.52 16.46 0.23
N SER A 287 0.40 15.81 0.54
CA SER A 287 -0.48 16.24 1.61
C SER A 287 -0.97 15.10 2.51
N ALA A 288 -1.14 15.40 3.80
CA ALA A 288 -1.78 14.50 4.75
C ALA A 288 -3.23 14.19 4.37
N GLU A 289 -3.95 15.15 3.75
CA GLU A 289 -5.33 14.96 3.31
C GLU A 289 -5.43 13.86 2.25
N SER A 290 -4.52 13.84 1.30
CA SER A 290 -4.45 12.85 0.22
C SER A 290 -4.23 11.44 0.79
N LEU A 291 -3.23 11.26 1.65
CA LEU A 291 -3.01 10.00 2.36
C LEU A 291 -4.23 9.60 3.19
N GLY A 292 -4.90 10.59 3.82
CA GLY A 292 -6.11 10.41 4.61
C GLY A 292 -7.27 9.86 3.80
N GLN A 293 -7.47 10.29 2.55
CA GLN A 293 -8.54 9.79 1.69
C GLN A 293 -8.32 8.30 1.37
N VAL A 294 -7.12 7.93 0.94
CA VAL A 294 -6.80 6.53 0.60
C VAL A 294 -6.82 5.65 1.84
N GLY A 295 -6.19 6.08 2.94
CA GLY A 295 -6.16 5.33 4.19
C GLY A 295 -7.55 5.10 4.78
N THR A 296 -8.42 6.13 4.76
CA THR A 296 -9.82 6.01 5.19
C THR A 296 -10.58 4.99 4.36
N LEU A 297 -10.43 5.03 3.03
CA LEU A 297 -11.04 4.02 2.15
C LEU A 297 -10.62 2.60 2.54
N LEU A 298 -9.33 2.37 2.74
CA LEU A 298 -8.79 1.05 3.05
C LEU A 298 -9.23 0.55 4.43
N VAL A 299 -9.23 1.40 5.46
CA VAL A 299 -9.71 1.03 6.79
C VAL A 299 -11.19 0.63 6.73
N HIS A 300 -12.04 1.43 6.07
CA HIS A 300 -13.45 1.09 5.88
C HIS A 300 -13.64 -0.16 5.01
N TYR A 301 -12.77 -0.40 4.03
CA TYR A 301 -12.80 -1.62 3.23
C TYR A 301 -12.45 -2.87 4.05
N ILE A 302 -11.47 -2.77 4.95
CA ILE A 302 -11.03 -3.88 5.82
C ILE A 302 -12.08 -4.18 6.89
N TYR A 303 -12.54 -3.17 7.63
CA TYR A 303 -13.39 -3.36 8.81
C TYR A 303 -14.90 -3.33 8.52
N GLY A 304 -15.33 -2.88 7.35
CA GLY A 304 -16.72 -2.87 6.90
C GLY A 304 -17.16 -4.13 6.15
N ARG A 305 -16.39 -5.19 6.25
CA ARG A 305 -16.68 -6.50 5.61
C ARG A 305 -17.71 -7.32 6.37
#